data_a4aae9e5bf850ee301d1a2f2bd7d7503
#
_entry.id   a4aae9e5bf850ee301d1a2f2bd7d7503
#
_cell.length_a   1.000
_cell.length_b   1.000
_cell.length_c   1.000
_cell.angle_alpha   90.00
_cell.angle_beta   90.00
_cell.angle_gamma   90.00
#
_symmetry.space_group_name_H-M   'P 1'
#
loop_
_entity.id
_entity.type
_entity.pdbx_description
1 polymer ?
#
loop_
_entity_poly.entity_id
_entity_poly.type
_entity_poly.pdbx_seq_one_letter_code
_entity_poly.pdbx_strand_id
1 'polypeptide(L)'
;YGSYMFLGELITNLEIEPDQPVDYGCGDCRRCLEACPTSCLIGDGSMNAKRCLSFQTQDKGMMDLEFRKKIKTVIYGCDICQISCPYNKGLDNPLATEIDPDLAHPELIPFIELSNGQFKEKFGHVAGSWRGKNILQRNAIIALANANDRSAIPKLLNIIETSQNQIHIATAIWSLGQLLREVTPDLVELLRNIKHPTDAIIEERTAFFEKFGIQADSQLQ
;
A
#
# COMPACT_ATOMS: atom_id res chain seq x y z
N TYR A 1 -9.09 26.46 4.09
CA TYR A 1 -8.97 25.15 4.73
C TYR A 1 -8.26 24.12 3.82
N GLY A 2 -8.08 24.42 2.54
CA GLY A 2 -7.50 23.48 1.59
C GLY A 2 -8.37 22.25 1.33
N SER A 3 -7.73 21.11 0.97
CA SER A 3 -8.41 19.85 0.66
C SER A 3 -8.28 18.79 1.77
N TYR A 4 -7.54 19.07 2.85
CA TYR A 4 -7.38 18.15 3.99
C TYR A 4 -8.58 18.22 4.94
N MET A 5 -9.76 17.88 4.41
CA MET A 5 -11.01 17.92 5.19
C MET A 5 -11.79 16.63 4.98
N PHE A 6 -12.39 16.15 6.06
CA PHE A 6 -13.39 15.10 5.97
C PHE A 6 -14.76 15.75 5.76
N LEU A 7 -15.48 15.29 4.74
CA LEU A 7 -16.84 15.71 4.49
C LEU A 7 -17.79 14.83 5.32
N GLY A 8 -18.79 15.46 5.93
CA GLY A 8 -19.85 14.80 6.66
C GLY A 8 -21.21 15.40 6.31
N GLU A 9 -22.24 14.61 6.38
CA GLU A 9 -23.61 15.00 6.08
C GLU A 9 -24.49 14.75 7.33
N LEU A 10 -25.38 15.71 7.60
CA LEU A 10 -26.37 15.59 8.65
C LEU A 10 -27.77 15.64 8.04
N ILE A 11 -28.51 14.56 8.17
CA ILE A 11 -29.93 14.53 7.74
C ILE A 11 -30.77 15.08 8.91
N THR A 12 -31.55 16.11 8.60
CA THR A 12 -32.39 16.79 9.60
C THR A 12 -33.74 17.16 9.00
N ASN A 13 -34.74 17.35 9.87
CA ASN A 13 -36.04 17.92 9.51
C ASN A 13 -36.16 19.42 9.86
N LEU A 14 -35.04 20.06 10.23
CA LEU A 14 -35.00 21.51 10.42
C LEU A 14 -35.07 22.21 9.05
N GLU A 15 -35.89 23.26 8.98
CA GLU A 15 -35.89 24.16 7.82
C GLU A 15 -34.66 25.07 7.94
N ILE A 16 -33.70 24.86 7.03
CA ILE A 16 -32.44 25.62 6.96
C ILE A 16 -32.37 26.23 5.57
N GLU A 17 -32.17 27.56 5.50
CA GLU A 17 -31.94 28.23 4.25
C GLU A 17 -30.67 27.70 3.56
N PRO A 18 -30.73 27.35 2.25
CA PRO A 18 -29.57 26.92 1.50
C PRO A 18 -28.53 28.02 1.39
N ASP A 19 -27.23 27.62 1.57
CA ASP A 19 -26.13 28.52 1.26
C ASP A 19 -26.05 28.86 -0.26
N GLN A 20 -25.46 29.99 -0.56
CA GLN A 20 -25.19 30.34 -1.95
C GLN A 20 -24.06 29.46 -2.51
N PRO A 21 -24.15 29.02 -3.79
CA PRO A 21 -23.06 28.32 -4.44
C PRO A 21 -21.76 29.13 -4.39
N VAL A 22 -20.64 28.45 -4.09
CA VAL A 22 -19.30 29.04 -4.17
C VAL A 22 -18.68 28.73 -5.51
N ASP A 23 -17.90 29.67 -6.03
CA ASP A 23 -17.17 29.47 -7.27
C ASP A 23 -16.13 28.39 -7.15
N TYR A 24 -16.00 27.56 -8.18
CA TYR A 24 -14.99 26.50 -8.24
C TYR A 24 -13.60 27.11 -8.43
N GLY A 25 -12.79 27.12 -7.38
CA GLY A 25 -11.54 27.88 -7.33
C GLY A 25 -10.34 27.28 -8.08
N CYS A 26 -10.45 26.09 -8.72
CA CYS A 26 -9.33 25.48 -9.43
C CYS A 26 -8.98 26.13 -10.77
N GLY A 27 -9.95 26.74 -11.47
CA GLY A 27 -9.73 27.28 -12.82
C GLY A 27 -9.04 26.26 -13.74
N ASP A 28 -8.01 26.71 -14.44
CA ASP A 28 -7.23 25.86 -15.36
C ASP A 28 -6.11 25.03 -14.67
N CYS A 29 -6.07 25.03 -13.36
CA CYS A 29 -5.05 24.30 -12.60
C CYS A 29 -5.19 22.78 -12.76
N ARG A 30 -4.09 22.09 -13.13
CA ARG A 30 -4.05 20.63 -13.35
C ARG A 30 -3.01 19.90 -12.48
N ARG A 31 -2.44 20.55 -11.47
CA ARG A 31 -1.31 20.01 -10.67
C ARG A 31 -1.62 18.65 -10.05
N CYS A 32 -2.82 18.44 -9.50
CA CYS A 32 -3.20 17.17 -8.90
C CYS A 32 -3.34 16.04 -9.93
N LEU A 33 -3.80 16.35 -11.16
CA LEU A 33 -3.89 15.39 -12.25
C LEU A 33 -2.50 14.96 -12.72
N GLU A 34 -1.61 15.92 -12.91
CA GLU A 34 -0.23 15.70 -13.38
C GLU A 34 0.62 14.96 -12.33
N ALA A 35 0.40 15.26 -11.05
CA ALA A 35 1.12 14.61 -9.96
C ALA A 35 0.65 13.18 -9.68
N CYS A 36 -0.57 12.80 -10.10
CA CYS A 36 -1.11 11.48 -9.78
C CYS A 36 -0.34 10.36 -10.50
N PRO A 37 0.37 9.47 -9.77
CA PRO A 37 1.23 8.46 -10.39
C PRO A 37 0.47 7.38 -11.17
N THR A 38 -0.84 7.30 -10.98
CA THR A 38 -1.72 6.32 -11.63
C THR A 38 -2.75 6.95 -12.57
N SER A 39 -2.70 8.28 -12.70
CA SER A 39 -3.66 9.03 -13.51
C SER A 39 -5.12 8.69 -13.18
N CYS A 40 -5.40 8.50 -11.89
CA CYS A 40 -6.76 8.14 -11.45
C CYS A 40 -7.75 9.33 -11.52
N LEU A 41 -7.25 10.57 -11.49
CA LEU A 41 -8.05 11.78 -11.60
C LEU A 41 -8.31 12.10 -13.10
N ILE A 42 -9.55 12.32 -13.50
CA ILE A 42 -9.94 12.46 -14.91
C ILE A 42 -9.95 13.93 -15.35
N GLY A 43 -10.23 14.87 -14.44
CA GLY A 43 -10.14 16.30 -14.69
C GLY A 43 -11.46 17.02 -14.88
N ASP A 44 -12.56 16.29 -14.83
CA ASP A 44 -13.95 16.78 -14.88
C ASP A 44 -14.65 16.73 -13.50
N GLY A 45 -13.86 16.63 -12.43
CA GLY A 45 -14.36 16.39 -11.07
C GLY A 45 -14.53 14.90 -10.72
N SER A 46 -14.33 14.00 -11.67
CA SER A 46 -14.44 12.56 -11.46
C SER A 46 -13.08 11.89 -11.31
N MET A 47 -13.10 10.64 -10.80
CA MET A 47 -11.91 9.81 -10.67
C MET A 47 -12.22 8.33 -10.88
N ASN A 48 -11.23 7.59 -11.36
CA ASN A 48 -11.25 6.14 -11.33
C ASN A 48 -10.70 5.65 -9.98
N ALA A 49 -11.60 5.37 -9.03
CA ALA A 49 -11.23 4.98 -7.68
C ALA A 49 -10.35 3.72 -7.65
N LYS A 50 -10.58 2.75 -8.53
CA LYS A 50 -9.78 1.51 -8.61
C LYS A 50 -8.32 1.76 -9.01
N ARG A 51 -8.02 2.88 -9.64
CA ARG A 51 -6.64 3.29 -9.95
C ARG A 51 -6.01 4.15 -8.87
N CYS A 52 -6.77 4.62 -7.87
CA CYS A 52 -6.24 5.44 -6.80
C CYS A 52 -5.30 4.62 -5.89
N LEU A 53 -4.08 5.10 -5.64
CA LEU A 53 -3.14 4.41 -4.74
C LEU A 53 -3.68 4.30 -3.31
N SER A 54 -4.45 5.29 -2.84
CA SER A 54 -5.12 5.19 -1.54
C SER A 54 -6.07 3.99 -1.49
N PHE A 55 -6.84 3.76 -2.56
CA PHE A 55 -7.67 2.56 -2.69
C PHE A 55 -6.80 1.29 -2.71
N GLN A 56 -5.75 1.25 -3.52
CA GLN A 56 -4.87 0.08 -3.68
C GLN A 56 -4.19 -0.33 -2.36
N THR A 57 -3.82 0.64 -1.51
CA THR A 57 -3.26 0.32 -0.18
C THR A 57 -4.31 -0.28 0.77
N GLN A 58 -5.58 -0.21 0.45
CA GLN A 58 -6.70 -0.66 1.28
C GLN A 58 -7.44 -1.86 0.67
N ASP A 59 -7.20 -2.18 -0.58
CA ASP A 59 -7.86 -3.30 -1.26
C ASP A 59 -7.32 -4.64 -0.78
N LYS A 60 -8.18 -5.67 -0.86
CA LYS A 60 -7.86 -7.03 -0.41
C LYS A 60 -7.12 -7.80 -1.49
N GLY A 61 -6.43 -8.86 -1.08
CA GLY A 61 -5.71 -9.74 -2.00
C GLY A 61 -4.34 -9.19 -2.39
N MET A 62 -3.84 -9.67 -3.52
CA MET A 62 -2.60 -9.18 -4.11
C MET A 62 -2.80 -7.78 -4.70
N MET A 63 -1.79 -6.95 -4.55
CA MET A 63 -1.75 -5.67 -5.27
C MET A 63 -1.24 -5.93 -6.70
N ASP A 64 -1.92 -5.38 -7.71
CA ASP A 64 -1.50 -5.51 -9.09
C ASP A 64 -0.10 -4.95 -9.32
N LEU A 65 0.68 -5.58 -10.21
CA LEU A 65 2.07 -5.23 -10.50
C LEU A 65 2.26 -3.77 -10.86
N GLU A 66 1.29 -3.18 -11.59
CA GLU A 66 1.37 -1.78 -12.01
C GLU A 66 1.39 -0.79 -10.84
N PHE A 67 0.84 -1.16 -9.67
CA PHE A 67 0.76 -0.30 -8.49
C PHE A 67 1.91 -0.52 -7.50
N ARG A 68 2.48 -1.72 -7.44
CA ARG A 68 3.49 -2.08 -6.41
C ARG A 68 4.66 -1.11 -6.34
N LYS A 69 5.21 -0.73 -7.48
CA LYS A 69 6.31 0.26 -7.52
C LYS A 69 5.82 1.69 -7.22
N LYS A 70 4.58 2.00 -7.60
CA LYS A 70 4.01 3.34 -7.48
C LYS A 70 3.64 3.71 -6.05
N ILE A 71 3.35 2.74 -5.16
CA ILE A 71 3.12 3.03 -3.74
C ILE A 71 4.39 3.49 -3.02
N LYS A 72 5.58 3.28 -3.62
CA LYS A 72 6.88 3.58 -2.98
C LYS A 72 6.95 2.93 -1.59
N THR A 73 7.11 3.72 -0.53
CA THR A 73 7.17 3.27 0.86
C THR A 73 5.88 3.50 1.65
N VAL A 74 4.80 3.86 0.98
CA VAL A 74 3.50 4.12 1.62
C VAL A 74 2.82 2.79 1.98
N ILE A 75 2.42 2.64 3.24
CA ILE A 75 1.70 1.46 3.72
C ILE A 75 0.18 1.67 3.84
N TYR A 76 -0.27 2.92 3.90
CA TYR A 76 -1.68 3.29 3.97
C TYR A 76 -1.93 4.67 3.39
N GLY A 77 -2.99 4.82 2.59
CA GLY A 77 -3.38 6.11 2.02
C GLY A 77 -2.50 6.56 0.86
N CYS A 78 -2.76 7.75 0.37
CA CYS A 78 -1.93 8.46 -0.64
C CYS A 78 -2.41 9.90 -0.73
N ASP A 79 -1.54 10.86 -0.43
CA ASP A 79 -1.87 12.29 -0.43
C ASP A 79 -1.16 13.08 -1.54
N ILE A 80 -0.60 12.42 -2.56
CA ILE A 80 0.18 13.06 -3.62
C ILE A 80 -0.62 14.19 -4.30
N CYS A 81 -1.89 13.95 -4.62
CA CYS A 81 -2.75 14.96 -5.22
C CYS A 81 -3.03 16.15 -4.29
N GLN A 82 -3.16 15.91 -2.98
CA GLN A 82 -3.37 16.94 -1.97
C GLN A 82 -2.08 17.73 -1.71
N ILE A 83 -0.93 17.07 -1.61
CA ILE A 83 0.37 17.70 -1.44
C ILE A 83 0.71 18.62 -2.63
N SER A 84 0.31 18.23 -3.85
CA SER A 84 0.56 19.03 -5.05
C SER A 84 -0.36 20.24 -5.20
N CYS A 85 -1.45 20.29 -4.43
CA CYS A 85 -2.44 21.35 -4.51
C CYS A 85 -1.91 22.67 -3.93
N PRO A 86 -1.95 23.79 -4.71
CA PRO A 86 -1.49 25.09 -4.20
C PRO A 86 -2.33 25.61 -3.03
N TYR A 87 -3.58 25.24 -2.92
CA TYR A 87 -4.46 25.61 -1.81
C TYR A 87 -4.11 24.94 -0.48
N ASN A 88 -3.23 23.93 -0.51
CA ASN A 88 -2.75 23.27 0.71
C ASN A 88 -1.40 23.80 1.21
N LYS A 89 -0.84 24.80 0.52
CA LYS A 89 0.43 25.39 0.93
C LYS A 89 0.23 26.39 2.07
N GLY A 90 1.06 26.26 3.11
CA GLY A 90 1.07 27.21 4.23
C GLY A 90 -0.20 27.19 5.07
N LEU A 91 -0.95 26.08 5.05
CA LEU A 91 -2.09 25.92 5.94
C LEU A 91 -1.60 25.55 7.34
N ASP A 92 -1.96 26.40 8.30
CA ASP A 92 -1.85 26.06 9.71
C ASP A 92 -3.06 25.22 10.10
N ASN A 93 -2.82 24.10 10.75
CA ASN A 93 -3.90 23.33 11.38
C ASN A 93 -3.95 23.65 12.87
N PRO A 94 -4.87 24.52 13.33
CA PRO A 94 -4.99 24.88 14.74
C PRO A 94 -5.42 23.69 15.62
N LEU A 95 -5.89 22.58 15.02
CA LEU A 95 -6.25 21.36 15.67
C LEU A 95 -5.15 20.27 15.53
N ALA A 96 -3.98 20.64 15.03
CA ALA A 96 -2.87 19.70 14.95
C ALA A 96 -2.49 19.23 16.36
N THR A 97 -2.78 17.97 16.64
CA THR A 97 -2.26 17.28 17.82
C THR A 97 -0.84 16.79 17.51
N GLU A 98 -0.04 16.62 18.55
CA GLU A 98 1.24 15.93 18.39
C GLU A 98 0.99 14.54 17.77
N ILE A 99 1.61 14.31 16.63
CA ILE A 99 1.56 13.01 15.96
C ILE A 99 2.71 12.19 16.50
N ASP A 100 2.40 11.02 17.06
CA ASP A 100 3.41 10.04 17.43
C ASP A 100 4.16 9.59 16.15
N PRO A 101 5.47 9.87 16.03
CA PRO A 101 6.25 9.53 14.84
C PRO A 101 6.22 8.03 14.53
N ASP A 102 6.19 7.19 15.56
CA ASP A 102 6.16 5.72 15.42
C ASP A 102 4.84 5.21 14.86
N LEU A 103 3.74 5.97 15.03
CA LEU A 103 2.45 5.66 14.41
C LEU A 103 2.36 6.19 12.99
N ALA A 104 2.93 7.37 12.73
CA ALA A 104 2.92 8.01 11.42
C ALA A 104 3.91 7.35 10.44
N HIS A 105 5.08 6.97 10.94
CA HIS A 105 6.18 6.42 10.15
C HIS A 105 6.81 5.19 10.84
N PRO A 106 6.06 4.08 10.97
CA PRO A 106 6.56 2.89 11.65
C PRO A 106 7.75 2.28 10.91
N GLU A 107 8.72 1.77 11.66
CA GLU A 107 9.78 0.94 11.09
C GLU A 107 9.17 -0.32 10.45
N LEU A 108 9.49 -0.55 9.18
CA LEU A 108 8.79 -1.56 8.37
C LEU A 108 9.13 -3.00 8.79
N ILE A 109 10.38 -3.28 9.17
CA ILE A 109 10.79 -4.64 9.56
C ILE A 109 10.08 -5.08 10.85
N PRO A 110 10.10 -4.34 11.96
CA PRO A 110 9.29 -4.67 13.12
C PRO A 110 7.79 -4.72 12.82
N PHE A 111 7.30 -3.86 11.92
CA PHE A 111 5.88 -3.81 11.56
C PHE A 111 5.39 -5.10 10.90
N ILE A 112 6.16 -5.69 9.99
CA ILE A 112 5.77 -6.95 9.33
C ILE A 112 5.76 -8.15 10.28
N GLU A 113 6.42 -8.06 11.43
CA GLU A 113 6.50 -9.13 12.44
C GLU A 113 5.42 -9.03 13.54
N LEU A 114 4.64 -7.93 13.58
CA LEU A 114 3.61 -7.76 14.60
C LEU A 114 2.59 -8.88 14.61
N SER A 115 2.31 -9.43 15.77
CA SER A 115 1.17 -10.29 16.02
C SER A 115 -0.16 -9.49 15.97
N ASN A 116 -1.29 -10.18 15.92
CA ASN A 116 -2.60 -9.51 15.96
C ASN A 116 -2.81 -8.70 17.25
N GLY A 117 -2.34 -9.22 18.38
CA GLY A 117 -2.43 -8.51 19.67
C GLY A 117 -1.60 -7.24 19.67
N GLN A 118 -0.32 -7.32 19.32
CA GLN A 118 0.58 -6.17 19.25
C GLN A 118 0.11 -5.11 18.25
N PHE A 119 -0.39 -5.53 17.09
CA PHE A 119 -0.96 -4.60 16.12
C PHE A 119 -2.18 -3.87 16.67
N LYS A 120 -3.11 -4.58 17.31
CA LYS A 120 -4.30 -3.98 17.90
C LYS A 120 -3.95 -3.02 19.04
N GLU A 121 -2.98 -3.38 19.87
CA GLU A 121 -2.51 -2.54 20.97
C GLU A 121 -1.89 -1.24 20.46
N LYS A 122 -0.93 -1.34 19.54
CA LYS A 122 -0.18 -0.18 19.04
C LYS A 122 -0.94 0.65 18.01
N PHE A 123 -1.64 0.02 17.07
CA PHE A 123 -2.26 0.68 15.90
C PHE A 123 -3.80 0.63 15.88
N GLY A 124 -4.43 -0.08 16.81
CA GLY A 124 -5.88 -0.32 16.77
C GLY A 124 -6.75 0.95 16.79
N HIS A 125 -6.24 2.04 17.33
CA HIS A 125 -6.91 3.34 17.40
C HIS A 125 -6.61 4.26 16.19
N VAL A 126 -5.69 3.86 15.31
CA VAL A 126 -5.32 4.63 14.12
C VAL A 126 -6.30 4.34 12.98
N ALA A 127 -6.74 5.38 12.28
CA ALA A 127 -7.69 5.25 11.17
C ALA A 127 -7.27 4.21 10.13
N GLY A 128 -5.97 4.08 9.82
CA GLY A 128 -5.42 3.09 8.89
C GLY A 128 -5.65 1.64 9.30
N SER A 129 -5.93 1.36 10.58
CA SER A 129 -6.08 0.00 11.10
C SER A 129 -7.39 -0.70 10.71
N TRP A 130 -8.39 0.03 10.21
CA TRP A 130 -9.73 -0.51 9.91
C TRP A 130 -9.72 -1.66 8.90
N ARG A 131 -8.73 -1.71 8.01
CA ARG A 131 -8.53 -2.82 7.06
C ARG A 131 -7.82 -4.02 7.67
N GLY A 132 -7.27 -3.85 8.86
CA GLY A 132 -6.57 -4.88 9.60
C GLY A 132 -5.11 -5.04 9.21
N LYS A 133 -4.39 -5.73 10.08
CA LYS A 133 -2.94 -5.94 10.03
C LYS A 133 -2.44 -6.50 8.70
N ASN A 134 -3.11 -7.52 8.18
CA ASN A 134 -2.60 -8.28 7.04
C ASN A 134 -2.45 -7.44 5.76
N ILE A 135 -3.37 -6.51 5.52
CA ILE A 135 -3.29 -5.63 4.35
C ILE A 135 -2.13 -4.65 4.50
N LEU A 136 -1.98 -4.06 5.69
CA LEU A 136 -0.90 -3.13 5.94
C LEU A 136 0.48 -3.82 5.93
N GLN A 137 0.57 -5.05 6.44
CA GLN A 137 1.80 -5.85 6.35
C GLN A 137 2.14 -6.23 4.90
N ARG A 138 1.14 -6.57 4.06
CA ARG A 138 1.35 -6.74 2.61
C ARG A 138 2.01 -5.49 2.01
N ASN A 139 1.47 -4.31 2.31
CA ASN A 139 2.02 -3.05 1.80
C ASN A 139 3.42 -2.76 2.34
N ALA A 140 3.69 -3.08 3.61
CA ALA A 140 5.01 -2.93 4.21
C ALA A 140 6.05 -3.87 3.56
N ILE A 141 5.68 -5.09 3.21
CA ILE A 141 6.54 -6.03 2.46
C ILE A 141 6.89 -5.43 1.08
N ILE A 142 5.92 -4.84 0.36
CA ILE A 142 6.17 -4.15 -0.91
C ILE A 142 7.07 -2.92 -0.69
N ALA A 143 6.82 -2.14 0.36
CA ALA A 143 7.57 -0.93 0.68
C ALA A 143 9.05 -1.23 0.97
N LEU A 144 9.37 -2.31 1.68
CA LEU A 144 10.73 -2.78 1.91
C LEU A 144 11.48 -3.06 0.58
N ALA A 145 10.81 -3.71 -0.36
CA ALA A 145 11.38 -3.94 -1.69
C ALA A 145 11.59 -2.63 -2.47
N ASN A 146 10.63 -1.72 -2.41
CA ASN A 146 10.72 -0.42 -3.06
C ASN A 146 11.81 0.48 -2.47
N ALA A 147 12.05 0.38 -1.15
CA ALA A 147 13.15 1.05 -0.46
C ALA A 147 14.53 0.43 -0.77
N ASN A 148 14.56 -0.70 -1.49
CA ASN A 148 15.77 -1.51 -1.69
C ASN A 148 16.44 -1.90 -0.37
N ASP A 149 15.65 -2.15 0.66
CA ASP A 149 16.13 -2.54 1.99
C ASP A 149 16.49 -4.03 2.04
N ARG A 150 17.74 -4.31 1.75
CA ARG A 150 18.25 -5.70 1.72
C ARG A 150 18.35 -6.34 3.11
N SER A 151 18.28 -5.57 4.20
CA SER A 151 18.25 -6.11 5.56
C SER A 151 16.95 -6.86 5.85
N ALA A 152 15.91 -6.64 5.04
CA ALA A 152 14.63 -7.35 5.12
C ALA A 152 14.70 -8.80 4.57
N ILE A 153 15.73 -9.16 3.79
CA ILE A 153 15.80 -10.48 3.13
C ILE A 153 15.59 -11.65 4.10
N PRO A 154 16.25 -11.72 5.27
CA PRO A 154 16.03 -12.85 6.21
C PRO A 154 14.58 -12.92 6.71
N LYS A 155 13.92 -11.77 6.88
CA LYS A 155 12.52 -11.73 7.33
C LYS A 155 11.55 -12.16 6.23
N LEU A 156 11.83 -11.80 4.97
CA LEU A 156 11.04 -12.24 3.82
C LEU A 156 11.15 -13.75 3.62
N LEU A 157 12.35 -14.33 3.80
CA LEU A 157 12.55 -15.78 3.79
C LEU A 157 11.73 -16.46 4.90
N ASN A 158 11.80 -15.94 6.12
CA ASN A 158 11.01 -16.46 7.24
C ASN A 158 9.50 -16.40 6.97
N ILE A 159 9.00 -15.34 6.30
CA ILE A 159 7.59 -15.27 5.90
C ILE A 159 7.22 -16.40 4.95
N ILE A 160 8.07 -16.72 3.98
CA ILE A 160 7.83 -17.82 3.03
C ILE A 160 7.79 -19.18 3.74
N GLU A 161 8.68 -19.38 4.73
CA GLU A 161 8.79 -20.64 5.48
C GLU A 161 7.65 -20.86 6.47
N THR A 162 7.21 -19.80 7.17
CA THR A 162 6.41 -19.96 8.38
C THR A 162 5.00 -19.37 8.30
N SER A 163 4.75 -18.44 7.37
CA SER A 163 3.46 -17.74 7.28
C SER A 163 2.35 -18.66 6.80
N GLN A 164 1.16 -18.51 7.41
CA GLN A 164 -0.08 -19.11 6.91
C GLN A 164 -0.83 -18.17 5.96
N ASN A 165 -0.38 -16.92 5.80
CA ASN A 165 -1.00 -15.95 4.92
C ASN A 165 -0.41 -16.05 3.51
N GLN A 166 -1.16 -16.65 2.59
CA GLN A 166 -0.75 -16.88 1.21
C GLN A 166 -0.41 -15.58 0.46
N ILE A 167 -1.10 -14.47 0.78
CA ILE A 167 -0.81 -13.16 0.18
C ILE A 167 0.53 -12.61 0.67
N HIS A 168 0.88 -12.82 1.94
CA HIS A 168 2.19 -12.43 2.45
C HIS A 168 3.31 -13.25 1.80
N ILE A 169 3.10 -14.56 1.63
CA ILE A 169 4.05 -15.45 0.96
C ILE A 169 4.29 -14.98 -0.47
N ALA A 170 3.23 -14.81 -1.26
CA ALA A 170 3.33 -14.34 -2.64
C ALA A 170 4.01 -12.96 -2.74
N THR A 171 3.64 -12.03 -1.84
CA THR A 171 4.25 -10.69 -1.80
C THR A 171 5.73 -10.75 -1.42
N ALA A 172 6.12 -11.65 -0.50
CA ALA A 172 7.52 -11.84 -0.11
C ALA A 172 8.36 -12.43 -1.27
N ILE A 173 7.81 -13.35 -2.05
CA ILE A 173 8.47 -13.88 -3.26
C ILE A 173 8.75 -12.76 -4.25
N TRP A 174 7.74 -11.92 -4.56
CA TRP A 174 7.91 -10.76 -5.41
C TRP A 174 9.01 -9.82 -4.87
N SER A 175 8.96 -9.52 -3.57
CA SER A 175 9.90 -8.60 -2.91
C SER A 175 11.33 -9.13 -2.94
N LEU A 176 11.55 -10.42 -2.70
CA LEU A 176 12.85 -11.05 -2.88
C LEU A 176 13.33 -10.93 -4.33
N GLY A 177 12.44 -11.13 -5.31
CA GLY A 177 12.74 -10.90 -6.71
C GLY A 177 13.21 -9.46 -7.03
N GLN A 178 12.80 -8.46 -6.25
CA GLN A 178 13.28 -7.08 -6.40
C GLN A 178 14.63 -6.83 -5.71
N LEU A 179 14.88 -7.50 -4.58
CA LEU A 179 16.04 -7.24 -3.71
C LEU A 179 17.28 -8.08 -4.06
N LEU A 180 17.08 -9.30 -4.57
CA LEU A 180 18.17 -10.23 -4.85
C LEU A 180 18.85 -9.91 -6.19
N ARG A 181 20.16 -10.14 -6.24
CA ARG A 181 20.97 -10.13 -7.46
C ARG A 181 21.26 -11.55 -7.95
N GLU A 182 21.39 -12.48 -7.00
CA GLU A 182 21.69 -13.89 -7.21
C GLU A 182 20.77 -14.73 -6.36
N VAL A 183 20.51 -15.95 -6.77
CA VAL A 183 19.62 -16.89 -6.09
C VAL A 183 20.41 -18.11 -5.69
N THR A 184 20.28 -18.52 -4.42
CA THR A 184 20.92 -19.72 -3.89
C THR A 184 20.09 -20.97 -4.19
N PRO A 185 20.72 -22.17 -4.33
CA PRO A 185 19.99 -23.43 -4.47
C PRO A 185 18.94 -23.67 -3.37
N ASP A 186 19.29 -23.33 -2.13
CA ASP A 186 18.39 -23.50 -0.98
C ASP A 186 17.11 -22.67 -1.13
N LEU A 187 17.22 -21.42 -1.67
CA LEU A 187 16.04 -20.61 -1.92
C LEU A 187 15.17 -21.20 -3.05
N VAL A 188 15.79 -21.74 -4.10
CA VAL A 188 15.05 -22.43 -5.16
C VAL A 188 14.29 -23.62 -4.59
N GLU A 189 14.93 -24.42 -3.76
CA GLU A 189 14.31 -25.58 -3.10
C GLU A 189 13.18 -25.15 -2.17
N LEU A 190 13.39 -24.09 -1.37
CA LEU A 190 12.33 -23.50 -0.52
C LEU A 190 11.10 -23.13 -1.35
N LEU A 191 11.29 -22.39 -2.44
CA LEU A 191 10.19 -21.94 -3.29
C LEU A 191 9.47 -23.11 -3.99
N ARG A 192 10.17 -24.17 -4.37
CA ARG A 192 9.59 -25.38 -4.95
C ARG A 192 8.75 -26.17 -3.95
N ASN A 193 9.18 -26.20 -2.68
CA ASN A 193 8.57 -27.00 -1.63
C ASN A 193 7.40 -26.30 -0.91
N ILE A 194 6.95 -25.12 -1.36
CA ILE A 194 5.77 -24.46 -0.79
C ILE A 194 4.55 -25.38 -0.95
N LYS A 195 3.98 -25.79 0.20
CA LYS A 195 2.82 -26.69 0.23
C LYS A 195 1.51 -25.94 -0.11
N HIS A 196 0.69 -26.55 -0.95
CA HIS A 196 -0.64 -26.01 -1.30
C HIS A 196 -0.61 -24.54 -1.76
N PRO A 197 0.23 -24.19 -2.76
CA PRO A 197 0.34 -22.82 -3.22
C PRO A 197 -0.97 -22.37 -3.89
N THR A 198 -1.38 -21.14 -3.60
CA THR A 198 -2.46 -20.46 -4.33
C THR A 198 -1.95 -19.97 -5.69
N ASP A 199 -2.89 -19.60 -6.60
CA ASP A 199 -2.54 -19.02 -7.90
C ASP A 199 -1.58 -17.85 -7.77
N ALA A 200 -1.80 -16.97 -6.78
CA ALA A 200 -0.92 -15.85 -6.51
C ALA A 200 0.53 -16.27 -6.18
N ILE A 201 0.72 -17.36 -5.43
CA ILE A 201 2.06 -17.88 -5.14
C ILE A 201 2.67 -18.51 -6.39
N ILE A 202 1.88 -19.24 -7.17
CA ILE A 202 2.33 -19.88 -8.41
C ILE A 202 2.79 -18.81 -9.40
N GLU A 203 1.99 -17.76 -9.61
CA GLU A 203 2.32 -16.65 -10.49
C GLU A 203 3.62 -15.94 -10.06
N GLU A 204 3.74 -15.57 -8.79
CA GLU A 204 4.94 -14.87 -8.30
C GLU A 204 6.19 -15.75 -8.31
N ARG A 205 6.06 -17.04 -8.02
CA ARG A 205 7.16 -18.01 -8.12
C ARG A 205 7.61 -18.20 -9.56
N THR A 206 6.67 -18.32 -10.48
CA THR A 206 6.97 -18.44 -11.91
C THR A 206 7.71 -17.21 -12.40
N ALA A 207 7.20 -16.02 -12.11
CA ALA A 207 7.85 -14.76 -12.47
C ALA A 207 9.25 -14.61 -11.84
N PHE A 208 9.42 -15.10 -10.59
CA PHE A 208 10.72 -15.13 -9.92
C PHE A 208 11.69 -16.05 -10.65
N PHE A 209 11.28 -17.27 -10.98
CA PHE A 209 12.14 -18.24 -11.71
C PHE A 209 12.52 -17.74 -13.10
N GLU A 210 11.57 -17.19 -13.85
CA GLU A 210 11.84 -16.58 -15.16
C GLU A 210 12.88 -15.46 -15.06
N LYS A 211 12.73 -14.58 -14.06
CA LYS A 211 13.67 -13.46 -13.84
C LYS A 211 15.10 -13.91 -13.65
N PHE A 212 15.32 -15.05 -12.98
CA PHE A 212 16.65 -15.57 -12.65
C PHE A 212 17.10 -16.72 -13.56
N GLY A 213 16.35 -17.01 -14.65
CA GLY A 213 16.71 -18.06 -15.61
C GLY A 213 16.64 -19.48 -15.03
N ILE A 214 15.79 -19.68 -14.01
CA ILE A 214 15.59 -20.98 -13.34
C ILE A 214 14.47 -21.73 -14.06
N GLN A 215 14.72 -22.99 -14.46
CA GLN A 215 13.68 -23.80 -15.08
C GLN A 215 12.55 -24.08 -14.06
N ALA A 216 11.32 -23.76 -14.44
CA ALA A 216 10.14 -24.19 -13.70
C ALA A 216 10.03 -25.72 -13.81
N ASP A 217 9.66 -26.39 -12.72
CA ASP A 217 9.47 -27.85 -12.76
C ASP A 217 8.33 -28.19 -13.72
N SER A 218 8.59 -29.11 -14.63
CA SER A 218 7.63 -29.63 -15.62
C SER A 218 6.50 -30.50 -14.99
N GLN A 219 6.29 -30.44 -13.68
CA GLN A 219 5.35 -31.31 -12.93
C GLN A 219 4.13 -30.58 -12.34
N LEU A 220 3.79 -29.38 -12.81
CA LEU A 220 2.55 -28.70 -12.42
C LEU A 220 1.63 -28.53 -13.64
N GLN A 221 1.20 -29.63 -14.24
CA GLN A 221 -0.01 -29.73 -15.07
C GLN A 221 -1.09 -30.49 -14.32
#